data_3e4d5e915c1fc7113270c15585fc48f5
#
_entry.id   3e4d5e915c1fc7113270c15585fc48f5
#
_cell.length_a   1.000
_cell.length_b   1.000
_cell.length_c   1.000
_cell.angle_alpha   90.00
_cell.angle_beta   90.00
_cell.angle_gamma   90.00
#
_symmetry.space_group_name_H-M   'P 1'
#
loop_
_entity.id
_entity.type
_entity.pdbx_description
1 polymer ?
#
loop_
_entity_poly.entity_id
_entity_poly.type
_entity_poly.pdbx_seq_one_letter_code
_entity_poly.pdbx_strand_id
1 'polypeptide(L)'
;MLRALSKFVLGLLVAVFLLGSYRTTPVYAGVVPEELAKAVEAIENLDGLRRGLASTLEGQTTEPTGQTFKEVCKPVGMQAKQLSEDNGWQVKQIANKYRNPAHAPDNLHAKMALAQFEQNRELMGFWEPETIDGNSGFRYYRRINVEATCLACHGSQNSRPQFVKDKYPQDLAFDFKEGDLRGMYAVFIPEIQAALEAK
;
A
#
# COMPACT_ATOMS: atom_id res chain seq x y z
N MET A 1 -34.33 -39.72 -46.21
CA MET A 1 -33.38 -39.92 -45.06
C MET A 1 -32.44 -38.70 -44.82
N LEU A 2 -32.02 -37.93 -45.83
CA LEU A 2 -31.09 -36.78 -45.62
C LEU A 2 -31.67 -35.60 -44.80
N ARG A 3 -32.99 -35.35 -44.85
CA ARG A 3 -33.60 -34.20 -44.11
C ARG A 3 -33.70 -34.39 -42.59
N ALA A 4 -33.69 -35.63 -42.12
CA ALA A 4 -33.73 -35.92 -40.67
C ALA A 4 -32.35 -35.75 -40.00
N LEU A 5 -31.27 -36.10 -40.71
CA LEU A 5 -29.89 -35.91 -40.19
C LEU A 5 -29.54 -34.43 -40.03
N SER A 6 -29.99 -33.57 -40.96
CA SER A 6 -29.69 -32.12 -40.88
C SER A 6 -30.27 -31.43 -39.65
N LYS A 7 -31.49 -31.86 -39.24
CA LYS A 7 -32.13 -31.30 -38.04
C LYS A 7 -31.46 -31.77 -36.72
N PHE A 8 -30.96 -33.00 -36.71
CA PHE A 8 -30.24 -33.52 -35.54
C PHE A 8 -28.85 -32.89 -35.35
N VAL A 9 -28.13 -32.67 -36.45
CA VAL A 9 -26.81 -32.03 -36.40
C VAL A 9 -26.93 -30.55 -35.99
N LEU A 10 -27.96 -29.83 -36.48
CA LEU A 10 -28.18 -28.44 -36.06
C LEU A 10 -28.59 -28.32 -34.61
N GLY A 11 -29.41 -29.24 -34.10
CA GLY A 11 -29.77 -29.28 -32.67
C GLY A 11 -28.58 -29.56 -31.75
N LEU A 12 -27.67 -30.44 -32.17
CA LEU A 12 -26.49 -30.78 -31.39
C LEU A 12 -25.46 -29.58 -31.35
N LEU A 13 -25.33 -28.89 -32.47
CA LEU A 13 -24.46 -27.68 -32.52
C LEU A 13 -24.99 -26.55 -31.66
N VAL A 14 -26.28 -26.30 -31.59
CA VAL A 14 -26.89 -25.28 -30.72
C VAL A 14 -26.76 -25.67 -29.24
N ALA A 15 -26.91 -26.94 -28.89
CA ALA A 15 -26.73 -27.41 -27.52
C ALA A 15 -25.26 -27.26 -27.05
N VAL A 16 -24.28 -27.52 -27.91
CA VAL A 16 -22.86 -27.33 -27.57
C VAL A 16 -22.52 -25.85 -27.41
N PHE A 17 -23.14 -24.95 -28.19
CA PHE A 17 -22.94 -23.52 -28.04
C PHE A 17 -23.55 -22.94 -26.75
N LEU A 18 -24.66 -23.50 -26.28
CA LEU A 18 -25.28 -23.07 -25.02
C LEU A 18 -24.54 -23.56 -23.77
N LEU A 19 -23.82 -24.68 -23.85
CA LEU A 19 -23.01 -25.20 -22.75
C LEU A 19 -21.63 -24.54 -22.65
N GLY A 20 -21.15 -23.87 -23.70
CA GLY A 20 -19.84 -23.21 -23.74
C GLY A 20 -19.79 -21.81 -23.14
N SER A 21 -20.90 -21.24 -22.66
CA SER A 21 -21.00 -19.84 -22.25
C SER A 21 -21.07 -19.64 -20.72
N TYR A 22 -20.89 -20.66 -19.93
CA TYR A 22 -20.66 -20.45 -18.49
C TYR A 22 -19.23 -19.96 -18.29
N ARG A 23 -19.03 -18.66 -18.50
CA ARG A 23 -17.87 -17.97 -17.95
C ARG A 23 -18.05 -18.06 -16.44
N THR A 24 -17.35 -18.98 -15.82
CA THR A 24 -17.12 -18.92 -14.38
C THR A 24 -16.37 -17.63 -14.16
N THR A 25 -17.06 -16.56 -13.75
CA THR A 25 -16.41 -15.43 -13.15
C THR A 25 -15.59 -15.99 -11.99
N PRO A 26 -14.28 -15.68 -11.90
CA PRO A 26 -13.54 -16.09 -10.73
C PRO A 26 -14.28 -15.50 -9.52
N VAL A 27 -14.86 -16.36 -8.71
CA VAL A 27 -15.32 -15.96 -7.39
C VAL A 27 -14.04 -15.65 -6.63
N TYR A 28 -13.71 -14.37 -6.49
CA TYR A 28 -12.74 -13.93 -5.50
C TYR A 28 -13.37 -14.21 -4.13
N ALA A 29 -13.29 -15.47 -3.72
CA ALA A 29 -13.66 -15.86 -2.38
C ALA A 29 -12.54 -15.39 -1.45
N GLY A 30 -12.82 -14.39 -0.60
CA GLY A 30 -11.94 -14.23 0.51
C GLY A 30 -11.89 -12.88 1.18
N VAL A 31 -11.73 -11.76 0.50
CA VAL A 31 -11.72 -10.46 1.19
C VAL A 31 -13.07 -9.77 1.03
N VAL A 32 -13.75 -9.56 2.15
CA VAL A 32 -15.03 -8.86 2.13
C VAL A 32 -14.83 -7.36 1.91
N PRO A 33 -15.71 -6.68 1.14
CA PRO A 33 -15.61 -5.23 0.88
C PRO A 33 -15.47 -4.38 2.16
N GLU A 34 -16.07 -4.81 3.25
CA GLU A 34 -15.96 -4.19 4.57
C GLU A 34 -14.51 -4.14 5.08
N GLU A 35 -13.75 -5.22 4.91
CA GLU A 35 -12.35 -5.30 5.34
C GLU A 35 -11.46 -4.36 4.52
N LEU A 36 -11.73 -4.26 3.21
CA LEU A 36 -11.05 -3.30 2.34
C LEU A 36 -11.35 -1.85 2.75
N ALA A 37 -12.61 -1.53 3.03
CA ALA A 37 -13.02 -0.19 3.49
C ALA A 37 -12.37 0.16 4.82
N LYS A 38 -12.35 -0.77 5.77
CA LYS A 38 -11.70 -0.63 7.06
C LYS A 38 -10.20 -0.35 6.93
N ALA A 39 -9.51 -1.03 6.00
CA ALA A 39 -8.09 -0.79 5.76
C ALA A 39 -7.84 0.61 5.19
N VAL A 40 -8.67 1.09 4.25
CA VAL A 40 -8.58 2.47 3.73
C VAL A 40 -8.73 3.45 4.87
N GLU A 41 -9.79 3.35 5.69
CA GLU A 41 -10.04 4.24 6.83
C GLU A 41 -8.87 4.23 7.82
N ALA A 42 -8.35 3.05 8.18
CA ALA A 42 -7.23 2.92 9.10
C ALA A 42 -5.96 3.62 8.57
N ILE A 43 -5.71 3.53 7.27
CA ILE A 43 -4.53 4.16 6.64
C ILE A 43 -4.72 5.67 6.48
N GLU A 44 -5.92 6.16 6.16
CA GLU A 44 -6.18 7.60 6.15
C GLU A 44 -6.02 8.19 7.56
N ASN A 45 -6.47 7.50 8.61
CA ASN A 45 -6.25 7.89 10.00
C ASN A 45 -4.76 7.89 10.37
N LEU A 46 -4.00 6.89 9.91
CA LEU A 46 -2.55 6.82 10.12
C LEU A 46 -1.82 7.99 9.42
N ASP A 47 -2.22 8.35 8.20
CA ASP A 47 -1.66 9.51 7.50
C ASP A 47 -2.09 10.83 8.16
N GLY A 48 -3.32 10.91 8.66
CA GLY A 48 -3.80 12.03 9.49
C GLY A 48 -2.96 12.23 10.74
N LEU A 49 -2.66 11.14 11.47
CA LEU A 49 -1.76 11.15 12.62
C LEU A 49 -0.36 11.66 12.22
N ARG A 50 0.21 11.15 11.11
CA ARG A 50 1.52 11.60 10.59
C ARG A 50 1.53 13.11 10.37
N ARG A 51 0.51 13.63 9.68
CA ARG A 51 0.40 15.08 9.37
C ARG A 51 0.21 15.90 10.64
N GLY A 52 -0.67 15.47 11.53
CA GLY A 52 -0.92 16.14 12.80
C GLY A 52 0.33 16.24 13.67
N LEU A 53 1.12 15.16 13.76
CA LEU A 53 2.39 15.19 14.50
C LEU A 53 3.44 16.04 13.79
N ALA A 54 3.54 15.97 12.46
CA ALA A 54 4.48 16.79 11.71
C ALA A 54 4.16 18.29 11.81
N SER A 55 2.89 18.68 11.89
CA SER A 55 2.50 20.09 12.04
C SER A 55 3.01 20.74 13.34
N THR A 56 3.36 19.95 14.35
CA THR A 56 3.99 20.48 15.58
C THR A 56 5.38 21.08 15.33
N LEU A 57 5.98 20.81 14.18
CA LEU A 57 7.26 21.40 13.75
C LEU A 57 7.11 22.76 13.04
N GLU A 58 5.87 23.18 12.78
CA GLU A 58 5.61 24.45 12.11
C GLU A 58 6.15 25.62 12.91
N GLY A 59 6.90 26.50 12.25
CA GLY A 59 7.51 27.67 12.91
C GLY A 59 8.70 27.37 13.84
N GLN A 60 9.09 26.11 14.02
CA GLN A 60 10.27 25.79 14.82
C GLN A 60 11.53 26.18 14.07
N THR A 61 12.40 26.92 14.75
CA THR A 61 13.72 27.39 14.21
C THR A 61 14.89 26.54 14.72
N THR A 62 14.65 25.68 15.70
CA THR A 62 15.68 24.80 16.26
C THR A 62 15.83 23.54 15.45
N GLU A 63 17.06 23.04 15.30
CA GLU A 63 17.31 21.76 14.61
C GLU A 63 16.56 20.62 15.30
N PRO A 64 15.81 19.79 14.55
CA PRO A 64 15.18 18.59 15.09
C PRO A 64 16.20 17.63 15.71
N THR A 65 15.84 17.00 16.80
CA THR A 65 16.69 16.08 17.56
C THR A 65 16.16 14.65 17.52
N GLY A 66 16.90 13.71 18.11
CA GLY A 66 16.40 12.35 18.32
C GLY A 66 15.14 12.31 19.19
N GLN A 67 14.92 13.30 20.06
CA GLN A 67 13.67 13.43 20.84
C GLN A 67 12.52 13.87 19.91
N THR A 68 12.73 14.83 19.04
CA THR A 68 11.78 15.24 18.00
C THR A 68 11.33 14.02 17.16
N PHE A 69 12.27 13.16 16.76
CA PHE A 69 11.94 11.93 16.05
C PHE A 69 11.04 10.99 16.86
N LYS A 70 11.30 10.85 18.16
CA LYS A 70 10.48 10.00 19.05
C LYS A 70 9.06 10.52 19.23
N GLU A 71 8.87 11.83 19.15
CA GLU A 71 7.58 12.48 19.35
C GLU A 71 6.78 12.59 18.04
N VAL A 72 7.43 12.77 16.90
CA VAL A 72 6.78 13.04 15.62
C VAL A 72 6.70 11.80 14.73
N CYS A 73 7.80 11.10 14.51
CA CYS A 73 7.85 10.02 13.50
C CYS A 73 7.64 8.62 14.09
N LYS A 74 8.19 8.36 15.29
CA LYS A 74 8.10 7.05 15.93
C LYS A 74 6.65 6.61 16.23
N PRO A 75 5.73 7.48 16.69
CA PRO A 75 4.34 7.09 16.95
C PRO A 75 3.63 6.56 15.71
N VAL A 76 3.90 7.12 14.54
CA VAL A 76 3.32 6.65 13.26
C VAL A 76 3.76 5.22 12.94
N GLY A 77 5.04 4.91 13.13
CA GLY A 77 5.55 3.55 12.95
C GLY A 77 4.99 2.56 13.98
N MET A 78 4.80 3.00 15.22
CA MET A 78 4.17 2.18 16.25
C MET A 78 2.70 1.91 15.93
N GLN A 79 1.95 2.90 15.48
CA GLN A 79 0.56 2.74 15.07
C GLN A 79 0.44 1.80 13.85
N ALA A 80 1.34 1.90 12.87
CA ALA A 80 1.37 0.97 11.73
C ALA A 80 1.60 -0.48 12.18
N LYS A 81 2.49 -0.68 13.16
CA LYS A 81 2.72 -2.01 13.77
C LYS A 81 1.47 -2.51 14.50
N GLN A 82 0.83 -1.66 15.29
CA GLN A 82 -0.40 -1.99 16.02
C GLN A 82 -1.52 -2.40 15.05
N LEU A 83 -1.70 -1.66 13.94
CA LEU A 83 -2.68 -2.03 12.91
C LEU A 83 -2.41 -3.41 12.31
N SER A 84 -1.13 -3.78 12.15
CA SER A 84 -0.77 -5.12 11.67
C SER A 84 -1.17 -6.20 12.70
N GLU A 85 -0.88 -5.98 13.97
CA GLU A 85 -1.15 -6.94 15.05
C GLU A 85 -2.66 -7.11 15.30
N ASP A 86 -3.42 -6.02 15.31
CA ASP A 86 -4.86 -6.03 15.61
C ASP A 86 -5.71 -6.66 14.51
N ASN A 87 -5.26 -6.58 13.25
CA ASN A 87 -6.06 -6.99 12.10
C ASN A 87 -5.48 -8.19 11.33
N GLY A 88 -4.30 -8.68 11.68
CA GLY A 88 -3.63 -9.71 10.90
C GLY A 88 -3.13 -9.23 9.53
N TRP A 89 -2.99 -7.91 9.35
CA TRP A 89 -2.48 -7.29 8.12
C TRP A 89 -0.95 -7.16 8.14
N GLN A 90 -0.36 -6.92 6.96
CA GLN A 90 1.02 -6.45 6.89
C GLN A 90 1.02 -4.97 6.48
N VAL A 91 1.26 -4.08 7.45
CA VAL A 91 1.33 -2.63 7.22
C VAL A 91 2.78 -2.20 7.16
N LYS A 92 3.20 -1.61 6.04
CA LYS A 92 4.57 -1.13 5.81
C LYS A 92 4.56 0.30 5.26
N GLN A 93 5.61 1.06 5.55
CA GLN A 93 5.97 2.26 4.80
C GLN A 93 7.07 1.90 3.82
N ILE A 94 6.91 2.22 2.55
CA ILE A 94 7.84 1.87 1.47
C ILE A 94 8.21 3.14 0.70
N ALA A 95 9.48 3.28 0.35
CA ALA A 95 9.95 4.44 -0.41
C ALA A 95 11.21 4.10 -1.23
N ASN A 96 11.36 4.69 -2.43
CA ASN A 96 12.61 4.65 -3.19
C ASN A 96 13.73 5.41 -2.44
N LYS A 97 13.42 6.58 -1.91
CA LYS A 97 14.31 7.36 -1.05
C LYS A 97 14.00 7.04 0.42
N TYR A 98 14.43 5.88 0.87
CA TYR A 98 14.22 5.43 2.25
C TYR A 98 15.24 6.05 3.22
N ARG A 99 14.88 6.18 4.49
CA ARG A 99 15.80 6.49 5.59
C ARG A 99 16.41 5.22 6.18
N ASN A 100 15.56 4.22 6.39
CA ASN A 100 15.95 2.90 6.85
C ASN A 100 15.85 1.92 5.67
N PRO A 101 16.88 1.14 5.33
CA PRO A 101 16.83 0.12 4.27
C PRO A 101 15.66 -0.86 4.37
N ALA A 102 15.16 -1.13 5.58
CA ALA A 102 13.96 -1.96 5.79
C ALA A 102 12.69 -1.39 5.14
N HIS A 103 12.70 -0.11 4.74
CA HIS A 103 11.62 0.56 4.02
C HIS A 103 11.85 0.65 2.50
N ALA A 104 12.87 -0.02 1.98
CA ALA A 104 13.03 -0.18 0.53
C ALA A 104 11.87 -0.99 -0.07
N PRO A 105 11.57 -0.83 -1.38
CA PRO A 105 10.58 -1.66 -2.04
C PRO A 105 10.90 -3.16 -1.90
N ASP A 106 9.97 -3.90 -1.34
CA ASP A 106 10.15 -5.31 -0.96
C ASP A 106 9.97 -6.28 -2.13
N ASN A 107 9.31 -5.85 -3.22
CA ASN A 107 9.10 -6.66 -4.41
C ASN A 107 8.84 -5.80 -5.66
N LEU A 108 8.55 -6.45 -6.80
CA LEU A 108 8.27 -5.78 -8.06
C LEU A 108 6.98 -4.96 -8.02
N HIS A 109 5.91 -5.47 -7.39
CA HIS A 109 4.64 -4.76 -7.24
C HIS A 109 4.84 -3.43 -6.50
N ALA A 110 5.58 -3.43 -5.39
CA ALA A 110 5.90 -2.21 -4.65
C ALA A 110 6.71 -1.20 -5.50
N LYS A 111 7.64 -1.67 -6.34
CA LYS A 111 8.37 -0.79 -7.27
C LYS A 111 7.45 -0.18 -8.33
N MET A 112 6.54 -0.99 -8.90
CA MET A 112 5.56 -0.53 -9.88
C MET A 112 4.58 0.47 -9.26
N ALA A 113 4.11 0.22 -8.04
CA ALA A 113 3.22 1.13 -7.32
C ALA A 113 3.87 2.50 -7.08
N LEU A 114 5.13 2.54 -6.65
CA LEU A 114 5.87 3.80 -6.52
C LEU A 114 6.01 4.52 -7.86
N ALA A 115 6.31 3.80 -8.95
CA ALA A 115 6.40 4.38 -10.28
C ALA A 115 5.06 4.96 -10.76
N GLN A 116 3.93 4.30 -10.47
CA GLN A 116 2.59 4.83 -10.78
C GLN A 116 2.33 6.14 -10.02
N PHE A 117 2.69 6.20 -8.74
CA PHE A 117 2.57 7.43 -7.96
C PHE A 117 3.49 8.55 -8.46
N GLU A 118 4.68 8.24 -8.94
CA GLU A 118 5.59 9.23 -9.53
C GLU A 118 5.04 9.81 -10.83
N GLN A 119 4.43 8.98 -11.66
CA GLN A 119 3.85 9.38 -12.96
C GLN A 119 2.52 10.12 -12.81
N ASN A 120 1.71 9.78 -11.79
CA ASN A 120 0.40 10.37 -11.57
C ASN A 120 0.31 10.97 -10.16
N ARG A 121 0.47 12.28 -10.08
CA ARG A 121 0.46 13.01 -8.80
C ARG A 121 -0.91 13.06 -8.13
N GLU A 122 -1.99 12.93 -8.91
CA GLU A 122 -3.37 12.94 -8.41
C GLU A 122 -3.82 11.58 -7.88
N LEU A 123 -3.08 10.51 -8.23
CA LEU A 123 -3.37 9.18 -7.71
C LEU A 123 -3.01 9.12 -6.22
N MET A 124 -4.01 8.96 -5.37
CA MET A 124 -3.81 8.91 -3.92
C MET A 124 -3.75 7.49 -3.37
N GLY A 125 -4.42 6.54 -4.00
CA GLY A 125 -4.37 5.14 -3.57
C GLY A 125 -5.04 4.20 -4.58
N PHE A 126 -4.69 2.93 -4.50
CA PHE A 126 -5.27 1.87 -5.33
C PHE A 126 -5.02 0.51 -4.71
N TRP A 127 -5.77 -0.47 -5.20
CA TRP A 127 -5.70 -1.87 -4.78
C TRP A 127 -5.14 -2.74 -5.89
N GLU A 128 -4.34 -3.72 -5.52
CA GLU A 128 -3.90 -4.80 -6.41
C GLU A 128 -4.05 -6.16 -5.72
N PRO A 129 -4.48 -7.22 -6.44
CA PRO A 129 -4.33 -8.58 -5.97
C PRO A 129 -2.85 -8.93 -5.92
N GLU A 130 -2.40 -9.58 -4.85
CA GLU A 130 -1.01 -9.96 -4.67
C GLU A 130 -0.91 -11.26 -3.87
N THR A 131 0.18 -12.00 -4.08
CA THR A 131 0.53 -13.17 -3.25
C THR A 131 1.84 -12.87 -2.53
N ILE A 132 1.80 -12.86 -1.20
CA ILE A 132 2.96 -12.63 -0.34
C ILE A 132 3.18 -13.87 0.53
N ASP A 133 4.38 -14.42 0.48
CA ASP A 133 4.77 -15.61 1.27
C ASP A 133 3.79 -16.79 1.09
N GLY A 134 3.26 -16.96 -0.13
CA GLY A 134 2.30 -18.01 -0.46
C GLY A 134 0.85 -17.73 -0.08
N ASN A 135 0.57 -16.59 0.56
CA ASN A 135 -0.78 -16.16 0.90
C ASN A 135 -1.31 -15.21 -0.17
N SER A 136 -2.41 -15.56 -0.83
CA SER A 136 -3.12 -14.66 -1.72
C SER A 136 -3.87 -13.61 -0.92
N GLY A 137 -4.06 -12.43 -1.51
CA GLY A 137 -4.79 -11.34 -0.86
C GLY A 137 -4.82 -10.09 -1.72
N PHE A 138 -5.15 -8.98 -1.09
CA PHE A 138 -5.14 -7.67 -1.71
C PHE A 138 -4.15 -6.77 -1.01
N ARG A 139 -3.44 -5.97 -1.80
CA ARG A 139 -2.55 -4.95 -1.27
C ARG A 139 -3.07 -3.57 -1.62
N TYR A 140 -3.28 -2.74 -0.59
CA TYR A 140 -3.60 -1.33 -0.72
C TYR A 140 -2.33 -0.51 -0.68
N TYR A 141 -2.16 0.34 -1.68
CA TYR A 141 -1.10 1.33 -1.73
C TYR A 141 -1.69 2.71 -1.55
N ARG A 142 -1.13 3.50 -0.64
CA ARG A 142 -1.56 4.87 -0.36
C ARG A 142 -0.36 5.80 -0.40
N ARG A 143 -0.41 6.77 -1.29
CA ARG A 143 0.61 7.80 -1.49
C ARG A 143 0.88 8.58 -0.21
N ILE A 144 2.15 8.89 0.08
CA ILE A 144 2.58 9.81 1.12
C ILE A 144 3.27 10.99 0.44
N ASN A 145 2.72 12.20 0.60
CA ASN A 145 3.33 13.41 0.10
C ASN A 145 4.23 14.05 1.17
N VAL A 146 5.26 14.74 0.68
CA VAL A 146 6.07 15.62 1.51
C VAL A 146 5.30 16.91 1.78
N GLU A 147 5.18 17.28 3.02
CA GLU A 147 4.63 18.57 3.46
C GLU A 147 5.77 19.50 3.87
N ALA A 148 5.52 20.81 3.94
CA ALA A 148 6.54 21.81 4.28
C ALA A 148 7.27 21.46 5.58
N THR A 149 6.54 21.01 6.61
CA THR A 149 7.10 20.62 7.92
C THR A 149 8.02 19.40 7.84
N CYS A 150 7.83 18.52 6.83
CA CYS A 150 8.69 17.36 6.63
C CYS A 150 10.11 17.75 6.21
N LEU A 151 10.28 18.93 5.61
CA LEU A 151 11.55 19.42 5.10
C LEU A 151 12.56 19.72 6.22
N ALA A 152 12.10 19.88 7.46
CA ALA A 152 12.98 20.02 8.63
C ALA A 152 13.95 18.83 8.78
N CYS A 153 13.53 17.62 8.33
CA CYS A 153 14.36 16.41 8.36
C CYS A 153 14.61 15.81 6.97
N HIS A 154 13.88 16.23 5.95
CA HIS A 154 13.90 15.66 4.60
C HIS A 154 14.28 16.69 3.51
N GLY A 155 14.67 17.89 3.92
CA GLY A 155 15.17 18.95 3.04
C GLY A 155 16.53 18.60 2.43
N SER A 156 17.40 19.60 2.22
CA SER A 156 18.67 19.36 1.53
C SER A 156 19.56 18.36 2.29
N GLN A 157 20.36 17.61 1.54
CA GLN A 157 21.28 16.61 2.10
C GLN A 157 22.17 17.19 3.21
N ASN A 158 22.65 18.42 3.02
CA ASN A 158 23.57 19.06 3.96
C ASN A 158 22.87 19.56 5.24
N SER A 159 21.60 19.96 5.13
CA SER A 159 20.79 20.48 6.26
C SER A 159 20.09 19.38 7.07
N ARG A 160 20.35 18.12 6.79
CA ARG A 160 19.78 17.03 7.61
C ARG A 160 20.25 17.16 9.06
N PRO A 161 19.33 16.96 10.03
CA PRO A 161 19.68 16.97 11.44
C PRO A 161 20.83 16.02 11.76
N GLN A 162 21.70 16.42 12.70
CA GLN A 162 22.90 15.64 13.05
C GLN A 162 22.52 14.21 13.50
N PHE A 163 21.46 14.05 14.31
CA PHE A 163 21.02 12.74 14.75
C PHE A 163 20.61 11.79 13.59
N VAL A 164 20.15 12.34 12.45
CA VAL A 164 19.83 11.56 11.25
C VAL A 164 21.10 11.04 10.60
N LYS A 165 22.11 11.91 10.46
CA LYS A 165 23.41 11.54 9.88
C LYS A 165 24.09 10.45 10.70
N ASP A 166 24.01 10.56 12.03
CA ASP A 166 24.65 9.62 12.95
C ASP A 166 23.93 8.25 12.99
N LYS A 167 22.61 8.29 13.00
CA LYS A 167 21.79 7.09 13.20
C LYS A 167 21.48 6.32 11.91
N TYR A 168 21.46 7.02 10.78
CA TYR A 168 21.06 6.47 9.50
C TYR A 168 22.11 6.74 8.41
N PRO A 169 23.27 6.05 8.45
CA PRO A 169 24.36 6.30 7.49
C PRO A 169 23.98 5.96 6.04
N GLN A 170 22.94 5.14 5.84
CA GLN A 170 22.41 4.78 4.51
C GLN A 170 21.15 5.59 4.14
N ASP A 171 20.88 6.70 4.83
CA ASP A 171 19.73 7.56 4.56
C ASP A 171 19.77 8.13 3.14
N LEU A 172 18.71 7.88 2.38
CA LEU A 172 18.46 8.45 1.05
C LEU A 172 17.30 9.45 1.08
N ALA A 173 16.65 9.66 2.24
CA ALA A 173 15.45 10.44 2.37
C ALA A 173 15.72 11.94 2.55
N PHE A 174 16.35 12.56 1.55
CA PHE A 174 16.69 13.98 1.51
C PHE A 174 16.49 14.57 0.11
N ASP A 175 16.71 15.88 -0.05
CA ASP A 175 16.50 16.65 -1.27
C ASP A 175 15.06 16.50 -1.80
N PHE A 176 14.11 16.58 -0.89
CA PHE A 176 12.69 16.65 -1.23
C PHE A 176 12.23 18.11 -1.28
N LYS A 177 11.14 18.31 -2.03
CA LYS A 177 10.35 19.53 -2.06
C LYS A 177 8.94 19.21 -1.57
N GLU A 178 8.21 20.22 -1.14
CA GLU A 178 6.80 20.08 -0.83
C GLU A 178 6.02 19.53 -2.03
N GLY A 179 5.12 18.59 -1.78
CA GLY A 179 4.33 17.89 -2.79
C GLY A 179 5.05 16.70 -3.46
N ASP A 180 6.35 16.51 -3.21
CA ASP A 180 7.06 15.32 -3.74
C ASP A 180 6.50 14.02 -3.14
N LEU A 181 6.66 12.93 -3.88
CA LEU A 181 6.38 11.60 -3.37
C LEU A 181 7.40 11.22 -2.28
N ARG A 182 6.97 11.20 -1.00
CA ARG A 182 7.81 10.71 0.09
C ARG A 182 7.97 9.20 0.07
N GLY A 183 6.92 8.52 -0.37
CA GLY A 183 6.75 7.08 -0.39
C GLY A 183 5.29 6.70 -0.34
N MET A 184 5.00 5.52 0.19
CA MET A 184 3.63 5.02 0.33
C MET A 184 3.47 4.18 1.59
N TYR A 185 2.25 4.10 2.08
CA TYR A 185 1.81 2.97 2.90
C TYR A 185 1.47 1.81 1.96
N ALA A 186 1.81 0.61 2.37
CA ALA A 186 1.46 -0.62 1.70
C ALA A 186 0.84 -1.58 2.73
N VAL A 187 -0.42 -1.93 2.53
CA VAL A 187 -1.19 -2.78 3.45
C VAL A 187 -1.62 -4.03 2.71
N PHE A 188 -1.05 -5.15 3.08
CA PHE A 188 -1.49 -6.44 2.56
C PHE A 188 -2.52 -7.05 3.51
N ILE A 189 -3.67 -7.39 2.94
CA ILE A 189 -4.77 -8.08 3.60
C ILE A 189 -4.81 -9.48 3.00
N PRO A 190 -4.43 -10.53 3.75
CA PRO A 190 -4.51 -11.90 3.25
C PRO A 190 -5.97 -12.26 3.00
N GLU A 191 -6.23 -13.03 1.94
CA GLU A 191 -7.51 -13.69 1.78
C GLU A 191 -7.72 -14.55 3.03
N ILE A 192 -8.69 -14.16 3.82
CA ILE A 192 -9.20 -15.06 4.84
C ILE A 192 -9.83 -16.20 4.02
N GLN A 193 -9.15 -17.33 3.94
CA GLN A 193 -9.84 -18.58 3.62
C GLN A 193 -10.91 -18.72 4.70
N ALA A 194 -12.02 -18.02 4.46
CA ALA A 194 -13.15 -18.06 5.34
C ALA A 194 -13.49 -19.53 5.47
N ALA A 195 -13.25 -20.08 6.64
CA ALA A 195 -14.04 -21.15 7.28
C ALA A 195 -14.99 -21.99 6.38
N LEU A 196 -14.64 -22.17 5.09
CA LEU A 196 -15.31 -23.10 4.19
C LEU A 196 -14.88 -24.54 4.48
N GLU A 197 -13.87 -24.73 5.33
CA GLU A 197 -13.42 -26.03 5.82
C GLU A 197 -13.96 -26.37 7.22
N ALA A 198 -14.78 -25.50 7.80
CA ALA A 198 -15.44 -25.78 9.09
C ALA A 198 -16.81 -26.43 8.85
N LYS A 199 -16.84 -27.63 8.22
CA LYS A 199 -17.93 -28.62 8.37
C LYS A 199 -17.45 -30.00 8.07
#